data_5bcddf4d9cc358a82a7f366c7c4e9a09
#
_entry.id   5bcddf4d9cc358a82a7f366c7c4e9a09
#
_cell.length_a   1.000
_cell.length_b   1.000
_cell.length_c   1.000
_cell.angle_alpha   90.00
_cell.angle_beta   90.00
_cell.angle_gamma   90.00
#
_symmetry.space_group_name_H-M   'P 1'
#
loop_
_entity.id
_entity.type
_entity.pdbx_description
1 polymer ?
#
loop_
_entity_poly.entity_id
_entity_poly.type
_entity_poly.pdbx_seq_one_letter_code
_entity_poly.pdbx_strand_id
1 'polypeptide(L)'
;MSCLGLLSNAGRDCLYRTERIRKMKKRIVALLSAVLAVILLLFTSAFASSAADDGLKNVDGKWIYVKDGVKDTSFTSLVKYYNTWYYVENGELNWNFTGLTDYYGTKYYVENGVLNWNYTGLALLGSDEWYYAENGAVKNDYTGLTYFCGRWFYVEKSALNWNYTGLTNYYGTWYYVENGELNWNFTGLT
;
A
#
# COMPACT_ATOMS: atom_id res chain seq x y z
N MET A 1 1.42 -22.56 2.84
CA MET A 1 1.21 -22.91 1.41
C MET A 1 1.12 -21.60 0.63
N SER A 2 1.99 -21.40 -0.35
CA SER A 2 2.09 -20.12 -1.09
C SER A 2 0.90 -19.95 -2.03
N CYS A 3 0.21 -18.80 -1.96
CA CYS A 3 -0.92 -18.43 -2.83
C CYS A 3 -0.58 -18.40 -4.33
N LEU A 4 0.69 -18.54 -4.70
CA LEU A 4 1.18 -18.54 -6.09
C LEU A 4 0.72 -19.75 -6.93
N GLY A 5 0.28 -20.82 -6.33
CA GLY A 5 -0.13 -22.04 -7.04
C GLY A 5 -1.52 -22.01 -7.68
N LEU A 6 -2.38 -21.07 -7.27
CA LEU A 6 -3.80 -21.05 -7.64
C LEU A 6 -4.18 -20.00 -8.69
N LEU A 7 -3.25 -19.13 -9.06
CA LEU A 7 -3.53 -18.08 -10.04
C LEU A 7 -3.24 -18.54 -11.48
N SER A 8 -4.12 -18.17 -12.42
CA SER A 8 -3.85 -18.37 -13.87
C SER A 8 -2.60 -17.62 -14.32
N ASN A 9 -2.10 -17.93 -15.52
CA ASN A 9 -0.87 -17.29 -16.03
C ASN A 9 -0.95 -15.77 -15.98
N ALA A 10 -2.07 -15.14 -16.38
CA ALA A 10 -2.24 -13.69 -16.35
C ALA A 10 -2.26 -13.11 -14.93
N GLY A 11 -2.92 -13.77 -13.98
CA GLY A 11 -2.94 -13.35 -12.59
C GLY A 11 -1.57 -13.53 -11.91
N ARG A 12 -0.88 -14.62 -12.22
CA ARG A 12 0.51 -14.85 -11.78
C ARG A 12 1.45 -13.80 -12.36
N ASP A 13 1.28 -13.40 -13.61
CA ASP A 13 2.11 -12.36 -14.24
C ASP A 13 1.88 -11.00 -13.61
N CYS A 14 0.66 -10.65 -13.23
CA CYS A 14 0.36 -9.40 -12.53
C CYS A 14 0.99 -9.39 -11.13
N LEU A 15 0.78 -10.45 -10.33
CA LEU A 15 1.40 -10.59 -9.00
C LEU A 15 2.93 -10.76 -9.09
N TYR A 16 3.44 -11.53 -10.06
CA TYR A 16 4.86 -11.73 -10.27
C TYR A 16 5.56 -10.45 -10.73
N ARG A 17 4.90 -9.62 -11.54
CA ARG A 17 5.42 -8.32 -11.96
C ARG A 17 5.53 -7.36 -10.76
N THR A 18 4.51 -7.35 -9.89
CA THR A 18 4.52 -6.55 -8.65
C THR A 18 5.61 -7.06 -7.68
N GLU A 19 5.74 -8.38 -7.51
CA GLU A 19 6.79 -8.97 -6.69
C GLU A 19 8.20 -8.78 -7.26
N ARG A 20 8.37 -8.87 -8.59
CA ARG A 20 9.65 -8.66 -9.25
C ARG A 20 10.14 -7.23 -9.12
N ILE A 21 9.25 -6.26 -9.28
CA ILE A 21 9.54 -4.84 -9.04
C ILE A 21 9.94 -4.62 -7.58
N ARG A 22 9.24 -5.25 -6.65
CA ARG A 22 9.51 -5.19 -5.20
C ARG A 22 10.85 -5.84 -4.84
N LYS A 23 11.19 -7.03 -5.40
CA LYS A 23 12.49 -7.69 -5.18
C LYS A 23 13.65 -6.91 -5.77
N MET A 24 13.48 -6.29 -6.94
CA MET A 24 14.49 -5.39 -7.52
C MET A 24 14.67 -4.14 -6.66
N LYS A 25 13.58 -3.50 -6.20
CA LYS A 25 13.65 -2.34 -5.30
C LYS A 25 14.36 -2.69 -3.98
N LYS A 26 14.06 -3.85 -3.36
CA LYS A 26 14.75 -4.31 -2.14
C LYS A 26 16.26 -4.56 -2.35
N ARG A 27 16.67 -5.11 -3.50
CA ARG A 27 18.09 -5.32 -3.82
C ARG A 27 18.84 -4.01 -4.07
N ILE A 28 18.19 -3.04 -4.72
CA ILE A 28 18.74 -1.71 -4.96
C ILE A 28 18.88 -0.95 -3.64
N VAL A 29 17.87 -1.01 -2.76
CA VAL A 29 17.92 -0.41 -1.42
C VAL A 29 19.01 -1.04 -0.56
N ALA A 30 19.17 -2.37 -0.58
CA ALA A 30 20.22 -3.07 0.17
C ALA A 30 21.64 -2.74 -0.34
N LEU A 31 21.82 -2.50 -1.63
CA LEU A 31 23.10 -2.08 -2.19
C LEU A 31 23.41 -0.60 -1.89
N LEU A 32 22.39 0.27 -1.82
CA LEU A 32 22.56 1.68 -1.45
C LEU A 32 22.79 1.87 0.05
N SER A 33 22.22 1.01 0.92
CA SER A 33 22.43 1.11 2.37
C SER A 33 23.85 0.73 2.80
N ALA A 34 24.56 -0.13 2.06
CA ALA A 34 25.94 -0.50 2.34
C ALA A 34 26.93 0.62 2.00
N VAL A 35 26.58 1.52 1.09
CA VAL A 35 27.43 2.68 0.71
C VAL A 35 27.16 3.92 1.58
N LEU A 36 25.94 4.01 2.18
CA LEU A 36 25.52 5.17 2.97
C LEU A 36 26.01 5.14 4.42
N ALA A 37 26.47 3.99 4.94
CA ALA A 37 26.95 3.87 6.30
C ALA A 37 28.32 4.57 6.57
N VAL A 38 29.01 5.04 5.54
CA VAL A 38 30.34 5.64 5.66
C VAL A 38 30.32 7.18 5.68
N ILE A 39 29.20 7.84 5.36
CA ILE A 39 29.13 9.31 5.22
C ILE A 39 28.37 10.01 6.35
N LEU A 40 27.92 9.29 7.39
CA LEU A 40 27.04 9.85 8.44
C LEU A 40 27.77 10.51 9.62
N LEU A 41 28.91 11.11 9.47
CA LEU A 41 29.66 11.70 10.59
C LEU A 41 30.04 13.18 10.50
N LEU A 42 29.49 14.00 9.62
CA LEU A 42 29.81 15.42 9.62
C LEU A 42 28.71 16.31 9.03
N PHE A 43 27.53 16.45 9.63
CA PHE A 43 26.69 17.64 9.46
C PHE A 43 25.73 17.81 10.63
N THR A 44 26.27 18.26 11.77
CA THR A 44 25.46 18.98 12.74
C THR A 44 25.45 20.47 12.32
N SER A 45 24.66 20.82 11.34
CA SER A 45 24.28 22.21 11.14
C SER A 45 23.18 22.53 12.16
N ALA A 46 23.55 23.24 13.21
CA ALA A 46 22.60 23.85 14.13
C ALA A 46 21.73 24.84 13.35
N PHE A 47 20.49 24.46 13.05
CA PHE A 47 19.49 25.40 12.58
C PHE A 47 19.05 26.25 13.78
N ALA A 48 19.32 27.56 13.72
CA ALA A 48 18.81 28.50 14.68
C ALA A 48 17.30 28.48 14.70
N SER A 49 16.71 28.19 15.85
CA SER A 49 15.28 28.12 16.13
C SER A 49 14.64 29.50 15.98
N SER A 50 14.07 29.78 14.82
CA SER A 50 12.82 30.53 14.76
C SER A 50 11.71 29.51 14.98
N ALA A 51 10.58 29.86 15.66
CA ALA A 51 9.46 28.96 15.93
C ALA A 51 9.20 28.12 14.68
N ALA A 52 9.68 26.87 14.73
CA ALA A 52 9.80 26.09 13.52
C ALA A 52 8.46 25.43 13.28
N ASP A 53 7.77 25.83 12.21
CA ASP A 53 6.59 25.10 11.74
C ASP A 53 6.96 23.63 11.54
N ASP A 54 6.33 22.76 12.31
CA ASP A 54 6.43 21.32 12.13
C ASP A 54 5.84 20.89 10.77
N GLY A 55 6.34 19.81 10.20
CA GLY A 55 5.81 19.26 8.97
C GLY A 55 6.85 19.03 7.87
N LEU A 56 6.38 18.86 6.64
CA LEU A 56 7.24 18.64 5.48
C LEU A 56 7.99 19.91 5.08
N LYS A 57 9.30 19.76 4.92
CA LYS A 57 10.19 20.81 4.41
C LYS A 57 11.12 20.27 3.33
N ASN A 58 11.39 21.08 2.33
CA ASN A 58 12.43 20.77 1.35
C ASN A 58 13.77 21.35 1.84
N VAL A 59 14.74 20.46 2.05
CA VAL A 59 16.11 20.83 2.44
C VAL A 59 17.05 20.22 1.41
N ASP A 60 17.76 21.05 0.68
CA ASP A 60 18.70 20.64 -0.36
C ASP A 60 18.13 19.64 -1.38
N GLY A 61 16.88 19.87 -1.79
CA GLY A 61 16.18 19.02 -2.75
C GLY A 61 15.54 17.75 -2.15
N LYS A 62 15.69 17.51 -0.86
CA LYS A 62 15.06 16.39 -0.16
C LYS A 62 13.88 16.85 0.68
N TRP A 63 12.78 16.14 0.60
CA TRP A 63 11.63 16.38 1.45
C TRP A 63 11.77 15.60 2.75
N ILE A 64 11.83 16.31 3.87
CA ILE A 64 11.97 15.74 5.21
C ILE A 64 10.84 16.21 6.11
N TYR A 65 10.47 15.37 7.08
CA TYR A 65 9.57 15.77 8.15
C TYR A 65 10.36 16.36 9.30
N VAL A 66 9.99 17.59 9.68
CA VAL A 66 10.63 18.36 10.75
C VAL A 66 9.66 18.46 11.91
N LYS A 67 10.16 18.22 13.12
CA LYS A 67 9.49 18.44 14.39
C LYS A 67 10.43 19.21 15.32
N ASP A 68 9.91 20.23 15.97
CA ASP A 68 10.71 21.09 16.86
C ASP A 68 12.00 21.63 16.19
N GLY A 69 11.92 21.91 14.88
CA GLY A 69 13.05 22.44 14.10
C GLY A 69 14.10 21.41 13.68
N VAL A 70 13.92 20.12 14.01
CA VAL A 70 14.86 19.04 13.69
C VAL A 70 14.17 17.95 12.86
N LYS A 71 14.92 17.32 11.95
CA LYS A 71 14.40 16.15 11.23
C LYS A 71 14.00 15.04 12.21
N ASP A 72 12.74 14.64 12.20
CA ASP A 72 12.25 13.52 13.02
C ASP A 72 12.37 12.21 12.25
N THR A 73 13.45 11.48 12.46
CA THR A 73 13.70 10.18 11.82
C THR A 73 12.83 9.05 12.34
N SER A 74 12.08 9.25 13.43
CA SER A 74 11.12 8.29 13.95
C SER A 74 9.76 8.38 13.28
N PHE A 75 9.48 9.47 12.57
CA PHE A 75 8.20 9.71 11.94
C PHE A 75 8.04 8.84 10.68
N THR A 76 7.02 7.98 10.71
CA THR A 76 6.59 7.18 9.56
C THR A 76 5.07 7.20 9.53
N SER A 77 4.48 8.01 8.63
CA SER A 77 3.03 8.18 8.49
C SER A 77 2.70 9.10 7.31
N LEU A 78 1.39 9.38 7.15
CA LEU A 78 0.91 10.41 6.25
C LEU A 78 1.09 11.80 6.87
N VAL A 79 1.49 12.74 6.05
CA VAL A 79 1.56 14.15 6.41
C VAL A 79 0.93 15.02 5.32
N LYS A 80 0.14 16.00 5.74
CA LYS A 80 -0.47 16.94 4.81
C LYS A 80 0.49 18.09 4.52
N TYR A 81 0.70 18.37 3.24
CA TYR A 81 1.41 19.55 2.79
C TYR A 81 0.57 20.26 1.72
N TYR A 82 0.17 21.49 2.02
CA TYR A 82 -0.90 22.19 1.29
C TYR A 82 -2.19 21.31 1.22
N ASN A 83 -2.66 20.99 0.03
CA ASN A 83 -3.88 20.20 -0.17
C ASN A 83 -3.62 18.72 -0.48
N THR A 84 -2.37 18.26 -0.36
CA THR A 84 -1.95 16.90 -0.73
C THR A 84 -1.40 16.17 0.50
N TRP A 85 -1.68 14.87 0.59
CA TRP A 85 -1.14 14.00 1.61
C TRP A 85 0.02 13.18 1.03
N TYR A 86 1.10 13.14 1.76
CA TYR A 86 2.34 12.46 1.38
C TYR A 86 2.72 11.41 2.41
N TYR A 87 3.29 10.32 1.95
CA TYR A 87 3.83 9.29 2.82
C TYR A 87 5.29 9.55 3.15
N VAL A 88 5.53 9.67 4.43
CA VAL A 88 6.87 9.84 5.01
C VAL A 88 7.27 8.52 5.66
N GLU A 89 8.49 8.10 5.45
CA GLU A 89 9.10 6.94 6.08
C GLU A 89 10.45 7.32 6.66
N ASN A 90 10.65 7.06 7.97
CA ASN A 90 11.87 7.43 8.68
C ASN A 90 12.26 8.92 8.52
N GLY A 91 11.27 9.80 8.58
CA GLY A 91 11.45 11.24 8.45
C GLY A 91 11.76 11.74 7.04
N GLU A 92 11.67 10.93 6.01
CA GLU A 92 11.85 11.34 4.61
C GLU A 92 10.63 10.95 3.76
N LEU A 93 10.26 11.80 2.81
CA LEU A 93 9.18 11.50 1.88
C LEU A 93 9.61 10.33 0.98
N ASN A 94 8.82 9.24 0.99
CA ASN A 94 9.12 8.05 0.21
C ASN A 94 8.29 7.99 -1.08
N TRP A 95 8.83 8.53 -2.17
CA TRP A 95 8.22 8.50 -3.50
C TRP A 95 8.06 7.09 -4.10
N ASN A 96 8.74 6.09 -3.52
CA ASN A 96 8.66 4.71 -4.03
C ASN A 96 7.58 3.87 -3.33
N PHE A 97 6.95 4.41 -2.29
CA PHE A 97 5.92 3.69 -1.56
C PHE A 97 4.62 3.65 -2.37
N THR A 98 4.10 2.44 -2.58
CA THR A 98 2.77 2.19 -3.13
C THR A 98 2.14 1.05 -2.34
N GLY A 99 0.97 1.29 -1.77
CA GLY A 99 0.26 0.35 -0.90
C GLY A 99 -0.60 1.06 0.15
N LEU A 100 -1.07 0.30 1.12
CA LEU A 100 -1.84 0.85 2.24
C LEU A 100 -0.92 1.27 3.38
N THR A 101 -1.28 2.37 4.03
CA THR A 101 -0.68 2.83 5.28
C THR A 101 -1.76 3.21 6.28
N ASP A 102 -1.51 2.96 7.57
CA ASP A 102 -2.43 3.39 8.63
C ASP A 102 -2.23 4.87 8.97
N TYR A 103 -3.35 5.57 9.14
CA TYR A 103 -3.37 6.93 9.65
C TYR A 103 -4.58 7.10 10.58
N TYR A 104 -4.31 7.20 11.87
CA TYR A 104 -5.33 7.29 12.94
C TYR A 104 -6.39 6.17 12.85
N GLY A 105 -5.96 4.93 12.62
CA GLY A 105 -6.83 3.76 12.59
C GLY A 105 -7.58 3.54 11.27
N THR A 106 -7.39 4.40 10.28
CA THR A 106 -7.91 4.22 8.93
C THR A 106 -6.75 3.93 7.98
N LYS A 107 -6.92 2.93 7.13
CA LYS A 107 -5.92 2.59 6.10
C LYS A 107 -6.22 3.34 4.82
N TYR A 108 -5.22 4.04 4.32
CA TYR A 108 -5.30 4.83 3.09
C TYR A 108 -4.36 4.30 2.01
N TYR A 109 -4.81 4.36 0.77
CA TYR A 109 -4.01 3.95 -0.37
C TYR A 109 -3.10 5.08 -0.85
N VAL A 110 -1.83 4.78 -0.85
CA VAL A 110 -0.77 5.65 -1.34
C VAL A 110 -0.22 5.08 -2.64
N GLU A 111 0.00 5.93 -3.61
CA GLU A 111 0.62 5.59 -4.87
C GLU A 111 1.79 6.53 -5.15
N ASN A 112 2.99 5.96 -5.31
CA ASN A 112 4.21 6.75 -5.52
C ASN A 112 4.40 7.86 -4.48
N GLY A 113 4.19 7.53 -3.21
CA GLY A 113 4.37 8.46 -2.08
C GLY A 113 3.24 9.47 -1.86
N VAL A 114 2.18 9.45 -2.67
CA VAL A 114 1.05 10.37 -2.59
C VAL A 114 -0.24 9.61 -2.33
N LEU A 115 -1.08 10.09 -1.42
CA LEU A 115 -2.39 9.52 -1.18
C LEU A 115 -3.27 9.71 -2.42
N ASN A 116 -3.77 8.59 -2.96
CA ASN A 116 -4.62 8.59 -4.15
C ASN A 116 -6.10 8.40 -3.79
N TRP A 117 -6.84 9.50 -3.73
CA TRP A 117 -8.28 9.52 -3.44
C TRP A 117 -9.16 8.90 -4.53
N ASN A 118 -8.63 8.71 -5.74
CA ASN A 118 -9.39 8.13 -6.85
C ASN A 118 -9.24 6.60 -6.93
N TYR A 119 -8.43 6.01 -6.06
CA TYR A 119 -8.21 4.57 -6.09
C TYR A 119 -9.42 3.81 -5.53
N THR A 120 -9.90 2.83 -6.30
CA THR A 120 -10.90 1.85 -5.86
C THR A 120 -10.48 0.47 -6.33
N GLY A 121 -10.37 -0.49 -5.40
CA GLY A 121 -9.93 -1.85 -5.70
C GLY A 121 -9.21 -2.52 -4.53
N LEU A 122 -8.53 -3.64 -4.81
CA LEU A 122 -7.70 -4.34 -3.83
C LEU A 122 -6.35 -3.66 -3.69
N ALA A 123 -5.97 -3.37 -2.46
CA ALA A 123 -4.69 -2.77 -2.11
C ALA A 123 -3.96 -3.58 -1.05
N LEU A 124 -2.63 -3.64 -1.15
CA LEU A 124 -1.77 -4.43 -0.28
C LEU A 124 -1.33 -3.63 0.94
N LEU A 125 -1.51 -4.22 2.12
CA LEU A 125 -0.92 -3.78 3.38
C LEU A 125 0.27 -4.70 3.73
N GLY A 126 1.44 -4.12 3.89
CA GLY A 126 2.64 -4.91 4.21
C GLY A 126 3.02 -5.89 3.11
N SER A 127 3.07 -7.20 3.43
CA SER A 127 3.59 -8.23 2.51
C SER A 127 2.54 -9.07 1.82
N ASP A 128 1.38 -9.27 2.42
CA ASP A 128 0.43 -10.33 2.05
C ASP A 128 -1.03 -10.06 2.44
N GLU A 129 -1.32 -8.99 3.16
CA GLU A 129 -2.68 -8.62 3.52
C GLU A 129 -3.32 -7.74 2.46
N TRP A 130 -4.41 -8.18 1.86
CA TRP A 130 -5.15 -7.43 0.86
C TRP A 130 -6.47 -6.91 1.40
N TYR A 131 -6.72 -5.63 1.17
CA TYR A 131 -7.96 -4.97 1.58
C TYR A 131 -8.62 -4.28 0.41
N TYR A 132 -9.94 -4.21 0.44
CA TYR A 132 -10.71 -3.40 -0.49
C TYR A 132 -10.72 -1.94 -0.04
N ALA A 133 -10.21 -1.10 -0.90
CA ALA A 133 -10.26 0.35 -0.75
C ALA A 133 -11.28 0.96 -1.72
N GLU A 134 -11.97 1.98 -1.31
CA GLU A 134 -12.87 2.80 -2.11
C GLU A 134 -12.56 4.28 -1.85
N ASN A 135 -12.39 5.04 -2.93
CA ASN A 135 -12.03 6.45 -2.82
C ASN A 135 -10.78 6.67 -1.94
N GLY A 136 -9.75 5.87 -2.14
CA GLY A 136 -8.46 5.99 -1.48
C GLY A 136 -8.39 5.51 -0.03
N ALA A 137 -9.47 5.01 0.56
CA ALA A 137 -9.49 4.49 1.93
C ALA A 137 -10.05 3.08 1.97
N VAL A 138 -9.58 2.26 2.92
CA VAL A 138 -10.18 0.94 3.16
C VAL A 138 -11.62 1.15 3.59
N LYS A 139 -12.54 0.54 2.83
CA LYS A 139 -13.97 0.60 3.11
C LYS A 139 -14.32 -0.46 4.14
N ASN A 140 -14.44 -0.03 5.38
CA ASN A 140 -14.90 -0.89 6.46
C ASN A 140 -16.26 -1.52 6.11
N ASP A 141 -16.44 -2.79 6.49
CA ASP A 141 -17.67 -3.57 6.28
C ASP A 141 -18.01 -3.97 4.82
N TYR A 142 -17.12 -3.71 3.84
CA TYR A 142 -17.34 -4.21 2.50
C TYR A 142 -17.26 -5.73 2.47
N THR A 143 -18.33 -6.36 1.98
CA THR A 143 -18.38 -7.81 1.73
C THR A 143 -18.98 -8.02 0.35
N GLY A 144 -18.29 -8.75 -0.52
CA GLY A 144 -18.74 -8.98 -1.89
C GLY A 144 -17.59 -9.29 -2.85
N LEU A 145 -17.89 -9.22 -4.12
CA LEU A 145 -16.89 -9.45 -5.18
C LEU A 145 -16.22 -8.14 -5.59
N THR A 146 -14.93 -8.21 -5.83
CA THR A 146 -14.15 -7.11 -6.41
C THR A 146 -13.28 -7.61 -7.56
N TYR A 147 -13.14 -6.79 -8.60
CA TYR A 147 -12.31 -7.11 -9.76
C TYR A 147 -10.91 -6.56 -9.58
N PHE A 148 -9.89 -7.42 -9.78
CA PHE A 148 -8.50 -7.02 -9.69
C PHE A 148 -7.63 -7.89 -10.60
N CYS A 149 -6.75 -7.28 -11.38
CA CYS A 149 -5.81 -7.97 -12.27
C CYS A 149 -6.45 -9.06 -13.17
N GLY A 150 -7.61 -8.76 -13.77
CA GLY A 150 -8.27 -9.68 -14.70
C GLY A 150 -9.15 -10.76 -14.03
N ARG A 151 -9.30 -10.73 -12.71
CA ARG A 151 -10.02 -11.76 -11.95
C ARG A 151 -10.94 -11.13 -10.90
N TRP A 152 -11.93 -11.90 -10.44
CA TRP A 152 -12.84 -11.50 -9.39
C TRP A 152 -12.49 -12.24 -8.10
N PHE A 153 -12.43 -11.49 -7.01
CA PHE A 153 -12.06 -11.98 -5.69
C PHE A 153 -13.15 -11.68 -4.67
N TYR A 154 -13.31 -12.58 -3.71
CA TYR A 154 -14.25 -12.41 -2.61
C TYR A 154 -13.57 -11.70 -1.44
N VAL A 155 -14.19 -10.59 -1.06
CA VAL A 155 -13.80 -9.77 0.08
C VAL A 155 -14.83 -9.97 1.19
N GLU A 156 -14.39 -10.16 2.41
CA GLU A 156 -15.22 -10.24 3.60
C GLU A 156 -14.73 -9.25 4.65
N LYS A 157 -15.62 -8.37 5.12
CA LYS A 157 -15.27 -7.32 6.09
C LYS A 157 -14.00 -6.58 5.68
N SER A 158 -13.98 -6.13 4.45
CA SER A 158 -12.91 -5.38 3.81
C SER A 158 -11.64 -6.17 3.48
N ALA A 159 -11.42 -7.35 4.04
CA ALA A 159 -10.25 -8.18 3.77
C ALA A 159 -10.53 -9.23 2.69
N LEU A 160 -9.55 -9.49 1.85
CA LEU A 160 -9.61 -10.59 0.87
C LEU A 160 -9.63 -11.93 1.61
N ASN A 161 -10.70 -12.72 1.40
CA ASN A 161 -10.85 -14.01 2.07
C ASN A 161 -10.54 -15.17 1.12
N TRP A 162 -9.31 -15.68 1.18
CA TRP A 162 -8.85 -16.83 0.40
C TRP A 162 -9.48 -18.18 0.82
N ASN A 163 -10.11 -18.23 1.99
CA ASN A 163 -10.71 -19.47 2.49
C ASN A 163 -12.19 -19.59 2.14
N TYR A 164 -12.78 -18.57 1.56
CA TYR A 164 -14.19 -18.60 1.21
C TYR A 164 -14.44 -19.51 0.00
N THR A 165 -15.36 -20.47 0.17
CA THR A 165 -15.90 -21.29 -0.92
C THR A 165 -17.40 -21.36 -0.73
N GLY A 166 -18.17 -20.91 -1.73
CA GLY A 166 -19.62 -20.87 -1.66
C GLY A 166 -20.24 -19.87 -2.62
N LEU A 167 -21.56 -19.69 -2.47
CA LEU A 167 -22.32 -18.75 -3.27
C LEU A 167 -22.29 -17.35 -2.66
N THR A 168 -22.07 -16.36 -3.49
CA THR A 168 -22.19 -14.93 -3.11
C THR A 168 -23.12 -14.22 -4.09
N ASN A 169 -23.91 -13.28 -3.57
CA ASN A 169 -24.73 -12.41 -4.41
C ASN A 169 -23.97 -11.12 -4.74
N TYR A 170 -23.93 -10.77 -6.03
CA TYR A 170 -23.33 -9.53 -6.48
C TYR A 170 -24.29 -8.86 -7.49
N TYR A 171 -24.82 -7.71 -7.13
CA TYR A 171 -25.83 -6.97 -7.89
C TYR A 171 -27.03 -7.81 -8.36
N GLY A 172 -27.54 -8.67 -7.46
CA GLY A 172 -28.71 -9.51 -7.74
C GLY A 172 -28.42 -10.82 -8.45
N THR A 173 -27.18 -11.06 -8.86
CA THR A 173 -26.76 -12.32 -9.49
C THR A 173 -25.93 -13.16 -8.51
N TRP A 174 -26.20 -14.46 -8.48
CA TRP A 174 -25.45 -15.42 -7.67
C TRP A 174 -24.24 -15.95 -8.43
N TYR A 175 -23.10 -15.92 -7.77
CA TYR A 175 -21.83 -16.41 -8.29
C TYR A 175 -21.22 -17.43 -7.35
N TYR A 176 -20.55 -18.42 -7.90
CA TYR A 176 -19.80 -19.40 -7.10
C TYR A 176 -18.35 -18.97 -6.97
N VAL A 177 -17.91 -18.88 -5.73
CA VAL A 177 -16.54 -18.57 -5.34
C VAL A 177 -15.88 -19.84 -4.84
N GLU A 178 -14.64 -20.08 -5.23
CA GLU A 178 -13.83 -21.20 -4.77
C GLU A 178 -12.47 -20.69 -4.34
N ASN A 179 -12.11 -20.94 -3.08
CA ASN A 179 -10.85 -20.48 -2.50
C ASN A 179 -10.62 -18.96 -2.71
N GLY A 180 -11.64 -18.16 -2.43
CA GLY A 180 -11.59 -16.71 -2.51
C GLY A 180 -11.66 -16.11 -3.91
N GLU A 181 -11.73 -16.94 -4.96
CA GLU A 181 -11.81 -16.50 -6.34
C GLU A 181 -13.08 -16.99 -7.03
N LEU A 182 -13.63 -16.15 -7.90
CA LEU A 182 -14.83 -16.49 -8.67
C LEU A 182 -14.51 -17.59 -9.68
N ASN A 183 -15.24 -18.71 -9.59
CA ASN A 183 -15.10 -19.85 -10.50
C ASN A 183 -16.17 -19.78 -11.59
N TRP A 184 -15.78 -19.37 -12.80
CA TRP A 184 -16.66 -19.30 -13.97
C TRP A 184 -17.04 -20.67 -14.56
N ASN A 185 -16.31 -21.72 -14.20
CA ASN A 185 -16.54 -23.06 -14.74
C ASN A 185 -17.47 -23.91 -13.86
N PHE A 186 -17.99 -23.35 -12.77
CA PHE A 186 -18.89 -24.07 -11.89
C PHE A 186 -20.25 -24.24 -12.56
N THR A 187 -20.71 -25.50 -12.70
CA THR A 187 -21.95 -25.87 -13.39
C THR A 187 -22.99 -26.47 -12.44
N GLY A 188 -22.84 -26.36 -11.15
CA GLY A 188 -23.63 -27.04 -10.12
C GLY A 188 -24.95 -26.40 -9.69
N LEU A 189 -25.37 -25.29 -10.30
CA LEU A 189 -26.65 -24.64 -10.02
C LEU A 189 -27.66 -25.02 -11.11
N THR A 190 -28.37 -26.07 -10.90
CA THR A 190 -29.54 -26.48 -11.73
C THR A 190 -30.84 -26.28 -10.96
#